data_b432a0c6362b21567f3ca9250d6637db
#
_entry.id   b432a0c6362b21567f3ca9250d6637db
#
_cell.length_a   1.000
_cell.length_b   1.000
_cell.length_c   1.000
_cell.angle_alpha   90.00
_cell.angle_beta   90.00
_cell.angle_gamma   90.00
#
_symmetry.space_group_name_H-M   'P 1'
#
loop_
_entity.id
_entity.type
_entity.pdbx_description
1 polymer ?
#
loop_
_entity_poly.entity_id
_entity_poly.type
_entity_poly.pdbx_seq_one_letter_code
_entity_poly.pdbx_strand_id
1 'polypeptide(L)'
;MTNQEIREIFREIADLLELKGENPYKIRAYRTVVRSFEEFAVPVSELHAQNRLNEIPGAGEAIKAKIAEMVTTGHLKYYEKLRAEFPEGIRELLAVSGIGPKTAHALYSDMDIKSLAELEEVINSDKPLPRMGEKTRENIRRALAERKKG
;
A
#
# COMPACT_ATOMS: atom_id res chain seq x y z
N MET A 1 -16.75 2.77 -6.27
CA MET A 1 -15.28 2.53 -6.29
C MET A 1 -14.88 1.66 -7.47
N THR A 2 -13.79 2.01 -8.12
CA THR A 2 -13.24 1.23 -9.21
C THR A 2 -12.42 0.05 -8.69
N ASN A 3 -12.19 -0.92 -9.55
CA ASN A 3 -11.30 -2.05 -9.20
C ASN A 3 -9.92 -1.56 -8.79
N GLN A 4 -9.42 -0.53 -9.49
CA GLN A 4 -8.10 0.03 -9.18
C GLN A 4 -8.05 0.66 -7.79
N GLU A 5 -9.08 1.41 -7.41
CA GLU A 5 -9.16 2.02 -6.08
C GLU A 5 -9.20 0.97 -4.98
N ILE A 6 -9.98 -0.09 -5.18
CA ILE A 6 -10.07 -1.20 -4.23
C ILE A 6 -8.73 -1.92 -4.12
N ARG A 7 -8.07 -2.16 -5.25
CA ARG A 7 -6.75 -2.80 -5.29
C ARG A 7 -5.72 -1.98 -4.51
N GLU A 8 -5.71 -0.67 -4.69
CA GLU A 8 -4.76 0.20 -3.99
C GLU A 8 -4.99 0.20 -2.48
N ILE A 9 -6.25 0.16 -2.04
CA ILE A 9 -6.58 0.06 -0.61
C ILE A 9 -6.07 -1.27 -0.05
N PHE A 10 -6.29 -2.37 -0.74
CA PHE A 10 -5.80 -3.68 -0.29
C PHE A 10 -4.26 -3.75 -0.29
N ARG A 11 -3.61 -3.10 -1.24
CA ARG A 11 -2.15 -3.02 -1.26
C ARG A 11 -1.64 -2.28 -0.03
N GLU A 12 -2.22 -1.14 0.28
CA GLU A 12 -1.82 -0.37 1.45
C GLU A 12 -2.09 -1.13 2.74
N ILE A 13 -3.22 -1.83 2.83
CA ILE A 13 -3.50 -2.69 3.98
C ILE A 13 -2.39 -3.72 4.17
N ALA A 14 -2.01 -4.41 3.09
CA ALA A 14 -0.93 -5.40 3.15
C ALA A 14 0.39 -4.77 3.63
N ASP A 15 0.73 -3.60 3.10
CA ASP A 15 1.94 -2.89 3.48
C ASP A 15 1.92 -2.48 4.96
N LEU A 16 0.80 -1.95 5.44
CA LEU A 16 0.67 -1.53 6.84
C LEU A 16 0.71 -2.73 7.79
N LEU A 17 0.09 -3.84 7.39
CA LEU A 17 0.14 -5.08 8.18
C LEU A 17 1.56 -5.62 8.26
N GLU A 18 2.33 -5.51 7.18
CA GLU A 18 3.72 -5.94 7.18
C GLU A 18 4.56 -5.06 8.11
N LEU A 19 4.35 -3.73 8.09
CA LEU A 19 4.99 -2.82 9.03
C LEU A 19 4.67 -3.15 10.49
N LYS A 20 3.43 -3.57 10.74
CA LYS A 20 2.96 -3.91 12.07
C LYS A 20 3.50 -5.25 12.56
N GLY A 21 4.05 -6.06 11.65
CA GLY A 21 4.52 -7.40 11.99
C GLY A 21 3.40 -8.42 12.16
N GLU A 22 2.31 -8.22 11.44
CA GLU A 22 1.14 -9.08 11.50
C GLU A 22 1.43 -10.46 10.89
N ASN A 23 0.52 -11.42 11.14
CA ASN A 23 0.61 -12.78 10.65
C ASN A 23 0.84 -12.85 9.13
N PRO A 24 1.91 -13.54 8.67
CA PRO A 24 2.20 -13.64 7.23
C PRO A 24 1.07 -14.20 6.38
N TYR A 25 0.26 -15.09 6.93
CA TYR A 25 -0.89 -15.65 6.19
C TYR A 25 -1.93 -14.59 5.89
N LYS A 26 -2.16 -13.69 6.84
CA LYS A 26 -3.09 -12.58 6.69
C LYS A 26 -2.59 -11.61 5.62
N ILE A 27 -1.30 -11.27 5.68
CA ILE A 27 -0.67 -10.39 4.68
C ILE A 27 -0.77 -11.02 3.28
N ARG A 28 -0.48 -12.32 3.18
CA ARG A 28 -0.53 -13.05 1.91
C ARG A 28 -1.93 -13.03 1.29
N ALA A 29 -2.96 -13.12 2.11
CA ALA A 29 -4.35 -13.08 1.61
C ALA A 29 -4.61 -11.78 0.87
N TYR A 30 -4.18 -10.65 1.41
CA TYR A 30 -4.33 -9.35 0.74
C TYR A 30 -3.45 -9.26 -0.51
N ARG A 31 -2.21 -9.75 -0.45
CA ARG A 31 -1.32 -9.75 -1.63
C ARG A 31 -1.90 -10.58 -2.77
N THR A 32 -2.51 -11.70 -2.46
CA THR A 32 -3.13 -12.57 -3.46
C THR A 32 -4.28 -11.86 -4.16
N VAL A 33 -5.15 -11.20 -3.38
CA VAL A 33 -6.29 -10.46 -3.94
C VAL A 33 -5.81 -9.28 -4.79
N VAL A 34 -4.77 -8.58 -4.37
CA VAL A 34 -4.19 -7.48 -5.18
C VAL A 34 -3.79 -7.99 -6.56
N ARG A 35 -3.13 -9.16 -6.62
CA ARG A 35 -2.75 -9.77 -7.90
C ARG A 35 -3.95 -10.17 -8.74
N SER A 36 -4.99 -10.69 -8.09
CA SER A 36 -6.24 -11.05 -8.80
C SER A 36 -6.85 -9.83 -9.48
N PHE A 37 -6.85 -8.68 -8.80
CA PHE A 37 -7.40 -7.46 -9.36
C PHE A 37 -6.60 -6.91 -10.55
N GLU A 38 -5.34 -7.27 -10.67
CA GLU A 38 -4.53 -6.85 -11.83
C GLU A 38 -5.00 -7.50 -13.13
N GLU A 39 -5.58 -8.69 -13.03
CA GLU A 39 -6.05 -9.46 -14.19
C GLU A 39 -7.56 -9.41 -14.38
N PHE A 40 -8.28 -8.80 -13.45
CA PHE A 40 -9.74 -8.83 -13.43
C PHE A 40 -10.33 -7.67 -14.22
N ALA A 41 -11.02 -7.98 -15.32
CA ALA A 41 -11.60 -6.96 -16.19
C ALA A 41 -13.03 -6.55 -15.81
N VAL A 42 -13.76 -7.40 -15.09
CA VAL A 42 -15.15 -7.13 -14.72
C VAL A 42 -15.19 -6.20 -13.50
N PRO A 43 -15.99 -5.11 -13.55
CA PRO A 43 -16.14 -4.26 -12.36
C PRO A 43 -16.67 -5.06 -11.17
N VAL A 44 -15.99 -4.91 -10.03
CA VAL A 44 -16.34 -5.64 -8.81
C VAL A 44 -17.75 -5.28 -8.33
N SER A 45 -18.19 -4.05 -8.60
CA SER A 45 -19.55 -3.62 -8.29
C SER A 45 -20.60 -4.47 -9.00
N GLU A 46 -20.32 -4.91 -10.23
CA GLU A 46 -21.23 -5.79 -10.95
C GLU A 46 -21.27 -7.18 -10.32
N LEU A 47 -20.10 -7.70 -9.93
CA LEU A 47 -20.04 -8.99 -9.26
C LEU A 47 -20.79 -8.96 -7.94
N HIS A 48 -20.67 -7.87 -7.19
CA HIS A 48 -21.39 -7.70 -5.93
C HIS A 48 -22.91 -7.69 -6.17
N ALA A 49 -23.36 -6.91 -7.17
CA ALA A 49 -24.78 -6.81 -7.51
C ALA A 49 -25.37 -8.18 -7.91
N GLN A 50 -24.56 -9.04 -8.52
CA GLN A 50 -24.97 -10.36 -8.97
C GLN A 50 -24.67 -11.47 -7.94
N ASN A 51 -24.21 -11.09 -6.75
CA ASN A 51 -23.82 -12.02 -5.68
C ASN A 51 -22.75 -13.01 -6.15
N ARG A 52 -21.74 -12.52 -6.89
CA ARG A 52 -20.71 -13.33 -7.50
C ARG A 52 -19.30 -12.99 -7.02
N LEU A 53 -19.15 -12.37 -5.83
CA LEU A 53 -17.83 -12.06 -5.28
C LEU A 53 -16.96 -13.29 -5.04
N ASN A 54 -17.58 -14.46 -4.90
CA ASN A 54 -16.87 -15.73 -4.75
C ASN A 54 -16.06 -16.12 -6.00
N GLU A 55 -16.30 -15.45 -7.13
CA GLU A 55 -15.52 -15.69 -8.35
C GLU A 55 -14.18 -14.99 -8.35
N ILE A 56 -13.94 -14.11 -7.39
CA ILE A 56 -12.64 -13.42 -7.29
C ILE A 56 -11.63 -14.39 -6.67
N PRO A 57 -10.57 -14.77 -7.42
CA PRO A 57 -9.58 -15.71 -6.87
C PRO A 57 -8.90 -15.18 -5.62
N GLY A 58 -8.85 -16.01 -4.59
CA GLY A 58 -8.18 -15.67 -3.34
C GLY A 58 -9.00 -14.82 -2.37
N ALA A 59 -10.22 -14.45 -2.73
CA ALA A 59 -11.08 -13.67 -1.84
C ALA A 59 -11.84 -14.59 -0.87
N GLY A 60 -11.35 -14.70 0.36
CA GLY A 60 -12.05 -15.39 1.42
C GLY A 60 -13.19 -14.56 1.98
N GLU A 61 -13.92 -15.09 2.95
CA GLU A 61 -15.11 -14.43 3.51
C GLU A 61 -14.83 -13.03 4.07
N ALA A 62 -13.71 -12.87 4.78
CA ALA A 62 -13.36 -11.57 5.36
C ALA A 62 -13.07 -10.51 4.27
N ILE A 63 -12.39 -10.93 3.21
CA ILE A 63 -12.06 -10.02 2.10
C ILE A 63 -13.30 -9.69 1.28
N LYS A 64 -14.16 -10.67 1.03
CA LYS A 64 -15.43 -10.43 0.33
C LYS A 64 -16.31 -9.43 1.09
N ALA A 65 -16.37 -9.55 2.42
CA ALA A 65 -17.12 -8.60 3.25
C ALA A 65 -16.56 -7.18 3.11
N LYS A 66 -15.24 -7.04 3.05
CA LYS A 66 -14.60 -5.74 2.87
C LYS A 66 -14.88 -5.14 1.49
N ILE A 67 -14.87 -5.98 0.46
CA ILE A 67 -15.22 -5.55 -0.89
C ILE A 67 -16.67 -5.05 -0.92
N ALA A 68 -17.58 -5.81 -0.30
CA ALA A 68 -18.99 -5.43 -0.24
C ALA A 68 -19.17 -4.08 0.47
N GLU A 69 -18.45 -3.85 1.56
CA GLU A 69 -18.50 -2.59 2.28
C GLU A 69 -18.02 -1.43 1.39
N MET A 70 -16.90 -1.60 0.69
CA MET A 70 -16.36 -0.57 -0.19
C MET A 70 -17.30 -0.25 -1.36
N VAL A 71 -17.85 -1.29 -1.97
CA VAL A 71 -18.79 -1.11 -3.10
C VAL A 71 -20.06 -0.40 -2.64
N THR A 72 -20.56 -0.73 -1.46
CA THR A 72 -21.80 -0.20 -0.94
C THR A 72 -21.67 1.21 -0.38
N THR A 73 -20.60 1.48 0.36
CA THR A 73 -20.45 2.74 1.11
C THR A 73 -19.39 3.69 0.55
N GLY A 74 -18.48 3.20 -0.28
CA GLY A 74 -17.34 3.98 -0.75
C GLY A 74 -16.22 4.10 0.28
N HIS A 75 -16.34 3.40 1.40
CA HIS A 75 -15.38 3.45 2.52
C HIS A 75 -15.11 2.06 3.05
N LEU A 76 -14.00 1.90 3.79
CA LEU A 76 -13.67 0.67 4.48
C LEU A 76 -13.17 1.02 5.88
N LYS A 77 -13.99 0.74 6.88
CA LYS A 77 -13.67 1.07 8.29
C LYS A 77 -12.38 0.43 8.76
N TYR A 78 -12.16 -0.82 8.38
CA TYR A 78 -10.95 -1.54 8.75
C TYR A 78 -9.69 -0.80 8.27
N TYR A 79 -9.71 -0.36 7.04
CA TYR A 79 -8.60 0.40 6.44
C TYR A 79 -8.37 1.73 7.14
N GLU A 80 -9.43 2.48 7.38
CA GLU A 80 -9.33 3.79 8.04
C GLU A 80 -8.75 3.65 9.45
N LYS A 81 -9.18 2.63 10.18
CA LYS A 81 -8.71 2.36 11.53
C LYS A 81 -7.25 1.90 11.54
N LEU A 82 -6.88 1.00 10.62
CA LEU A 82 -5.51 0.52 10.49
C LEU A 82 -4.57 1.68 10.13
N ARG A 83 -4.99 2.50 9.18
CA ARG A 83 -4.24 3.65 8.74
C ARG A 83 -3.96 4.63 9.87
N ALA A 84 -4.95 4.84 10.73
CA ALA A 84 -4.83 5.75 11.87
C ALA A 84 -3.85 5.26 12.93
N GLU A 85 -3.49 3.98 12.93
CA GLU A 85 -2.50 3.44 13.87
C GLU A 85 -1.07 3.87 13.50
N PHE A 86 -0.86 4.41 12.29
CA PHE A 86 0.47 4.79 11.81
C PHE A 86 0.60 6.29 11.60
N PRO A 87 1.77 6.86 11.93
CA PRO A 87 2.03 8.27 11.66
C PRO A 87 1.93 8.59 10.17
N GLU A 88 1.49 9.79 9.86
CA GLU A 88 1.38 10.24 8.47
C GLU A 88 2.71 10.15 7.73
N GLY A 89 3.81 10.45 8.40
CA GLY A 89 5.14 10.42 7.79
C GLY A 89 5.51 9.07 7.21
N ILE A 90 5.25 7.98 7.93
CA ILE A 90 5.58 6.65 7.42
C ILE A 90 4.67 6.27 6.25
N ARG A 91 3.40 6.72 6.27
CA ARG A 91 2.48 6.49 5.16
C ARG A 91 2.92 7.24 3.91
N GLU A 92 3.44 8.46 4.09
CA GLU A 92 4.00 9.23 2.99
C GLU A 92 5.21 8.52 2.35
N LEU A 93 6.09 7.95 3.17
CA LEU A 93 7.23 7.20 2.68
C LEU A 93 6.80 5.98 1.85
N LEU A 94 5.79 5.24 2.33
CA LEU A 94 5.26 4.08 1.62
C LEU A 94 4.65 4.45 0.27
N ALA A 95 4.14 5.65 0.12
CA ALA A 95 3.53 6.10 -1.12
C ALA A 95 4.55 6.37 -2.23
N VAL A 96 5.84 6.45 -1.89
CA VAL A 96 6.89 6.70 -2.89
C VAL A 96 7.22 5.40 -3.62
N SER A 97 7.22 5.46 -4.95
CA SER A 97 7.59 4.32 -5.77
C SER A 97 9.01 3.85 -5.45
N GLY A 98 9.16 2.57 -5.20
CA GLY A 98 10.45 1.97 -4.84
C GLY A 98 10.68 1.83 -3.34
N ILE A 99 9.80 2.39 -2.50
CA ILE A 99 9.89 2.24 -1.06
C ILE A 99 8.84 1.23 -0.59
N GLY A 100 9.29 0.04 -0.20
CA GLY A 100 8.42 -0.97 0.40
C GLY A 100 8.39 -0.86 1.92
N PRO A 101 7.60 -1.75 2.59
CA PRO A 101 7.45 -1.70 4.04
C PRO A 101 8.76 -1.77 4.84
N LYS A 102 9.68 -2.64 4.44
CA LYS A 102 10.95 -2.79 5.16
C LYS A 102 11.82 -1.55 5.02
N THR A 103 11.87 -0.98 3.82
CA THR A 103 12.64 0.23 3.56
C THR A 103 12.01 1.42 4.30
N ALA A 104 10.67 1.54 4.25
CA ALA A 104 9.97 2.60 4.98
C ALA A 104 10.24 2.52 6.48
N HIS A 105 10.21 1.31 7.04
CA HIS A 105 10.51 1.10 8.46
C HIS A 105 11.94 1.53 8.79
N ALA A 106 12.91 1.14 7.96
CA ALA A 106 14.31 1.50 8.19
C ALA A 106 14.51 3.01 8.11
N LEU A 107 13.93 3.66 7.12
CA LEU A 107 14.04 5.11 6.99
C LEU A 107 13.40 5.83 8.16
N TYR A 108 12.21 5.41 8.54
CA TYR A 108 11.44 6.06 9.60
C TYR A 108 12.03 5.79 11.00
N SER A 109 12.28 4.53 11.32
CA SER A 109 12.70 4.13 12.66
C SER A 109 14.19 4.22 12.91
N ASP A 110 15.02 3.82 11.93
CA ASP A 110 16.47 3.77 12.09
C ASP A 110 17.14 5.09 11.74
N MET A 111 16.62 5.83 10.77
CA MET A 111 17.23 7.09 10.32
C MET A 111 16.44 8.32 10.72
N ASP A 112 15.32 8.14 11.40
CA ASP A 112 14.49 9.25 11.87
C ASP A 112 14.01 10.18 10.73
N ILE A 113 13.74 9.59 9.56
CA ILE A 113 13.19 10.32 8.43
C ILE A 113 11.67 10.30 8.53
N LYS A 114 11.07 11.44 8.87
CA LYS A 114 9.65 11.54 9.25
C LYS A 114 8.76 12.16 8.16
N SER A 115 9.35 12.60 7.05
CA SER A 115 8.58 13.25 5.99
C SER A 115 9.25 13.09 4.63
N LEU A 116 8.51 13.40 3.57
CA LEU A 116 9.07 13.40 2.21
C LEU A 116 10.15 14.46 2.06
N ALA A 117 10.00 15.62 2.72
CA ALA A 117 11.00 16.67 2.67
C ALA A 117 12.32 16.19 3.27
N GLU A 118 12.27 15.51 4.43
CA GLU A 118 13.46 14.95 5.05
C GLU A 118 14.09 13.86 4.19
N LEU A 119 13.26 13.02 3.57
CA LEU A 119 13.74 11.98 2.66
C LEU A 119 14.48 12.59 1.47
N GLU A 120 13.90 13.62 0.87
CA GLU A 120 14.51 14.29 -0.27
C GLU A 120 15.87 14.88 0.09
N GLU A 121 15.97 15.49 1.25
CA GLU A 121 17.24 16.06 1.73
C GLU A 121 18.31 15.00 1.85
N VAL A 122 17.98 13.84 2.44
CA VAL A 122 18.92 12.74 2.60
C VAL A 122 19.27 12.08 1.26
N ILE A 123 18.29 11.91 0.38
CA ILE A 123 18.48 11.31 -0.94
C ILE A 123 19.47 12.14 -1.78
N ASN A 124 19.43 13.47 -1.65
CA ASN A 124 20.31 14.36 -2.38
C ASN A 124 21.64 14.61 -1.66
N SER A 125 21.84 14.04 -0.48
CA SER A 125 23.10 14.13 0.25
C SER A 125 23.98 12.93 -0.07
N ASP A 126 25.20 12.91 0.50
CA ASP A 126 26.14 11.80 0.34
C ASP A 126 25.98 10.73 1.42
N LYS A 127 25.00 10.88 2.31
CA LYS A 127 24.78 9.92 3.39
C LYS A 127 24.33 8.58 2.83
N PRO A 128 24.94 7.47 3.27
CA PRO A 128 24.46 6.14 2.87
C PRO A 128 23.10 5.84 3.47
N LEU A 129 22.26 5.16 2.70
CA LEU A 129 20.94 4.76 3.15
C LEU A 129 20.91 3.24 3.35
N PRO A 130 20.33 2.74 4.46
CA PRO A 130 20.27 1.32 4.70
C PRO A 130 19.39 0.62 3.66
N ARG A 131 19.79 -0.60 3.30
CA ARG A 131 19.04 -1.46 2.37
C ARG A 131 18.81 -0.86 0.99
N MET A 132 19.62 0.11 0.62
CA MET A 132 19.40 0.88 -0.60
C MET A 132 20.69 1.02 -1.40
N GLY A 133 20.72 0.41 -2.60
CA GLY A 133 21.84 0.58 -3.52
C GLY A 133 21.67 1.84 -4.36
N GLU A 134 22.69 2.14 -5.16
CA GLU A 134 22.70 3.34 -6.01
C GLU A 134 21.50 3.39 -6.98
N LYS A 135 21.15 2.26 -7.56
CA LYS A 135 20.03 2.20 -8.51
C LYS A 135 18.70 2.52 -7.84
N THR A 136 18.45 1.92 -6.67
CA THR A 136 17.24 2.17 -5.91
C THR A 136 17.17 3.62 -5.46
N ARG A 137 18.29 4.16 -4.99
CA ARG A 137 18.39 5.55 -4.58
C ARG A 137 18.04 6.50 -5.73
N GLU A 138 18.57 6.24 -6.92
CA GLU A 138 18.29 7.03 -8.10
C GLU A 138 16.82 6.95 -8.53
N ASN A 139 16.24 5.76 -8.45
CA ASN A 139 14.81 5.56 -8.76
C ASN A 139 13.92 6.37 -7.82
N ILE A 140 14.27 6.40 -6.53
CA ILE A 140 13.52 7.16 -5.54
C ILE A 140 13.68 8.66 -5.79
N ARG A 141 14.90 9.09 -6.15
CA ARG A 141 15.15 10.50 -6.50
C ARG A 141 14.25 10.95 -7.64
N ARG A 142 14.11 10.12 -8.68
CA ARG A 142 13.23 10.41 -9.81
C ARG A 142 11.77 10.45 -9.40
N ALA A 143 11.35 9.49 -8.58
CA ALA A 143 9.97 9.43 -8.12
C ALA A 143 9.58 10.67 -7.32
N LEU A 144 10.49 11.16 -6.45
CA LEU A 144 10.27 12.38 -5.69
C LEU A 144 10.20 13.61 -6.60
N ALA A 145 11.08 13.68 -7.60
CA ALA A 145 11.07 14.78 -8.56
C ALA A 145 9.77 14.83 -9.36
N GLU A 146 9.25 13.68 -9.77
CA GLU A 146 7.99 13.59 -10.50
C GLU A 146 6.80 13.99 -9.64
N ARG A 147 6.81 13.63 -8.36
CA ARG A 147 5.74 14.04 -7.44
C ARG A 147 5.67 15.55 -7.31
N LYS A 148 6.80 16.25 -7.37
CA LYS A 148 6.84 17.72 -7.31
C LYS A 148 6.25 18.38 -8.55
N LYS A 149 6.35 17.72 -9.71
CA LYS A 149 5.80 18.23 -10.96
C LYS A 149 4.30 18.04 -11.06
N GLY A 150 3.76 17.08 -10.32
CA GLY A 150 2.32 16.81 -10.27
C GLY A 150 1.61 17.67 -9.24
#